data_23fe31ac37a5345afd5dc29f395109ce
#
_entry.id   23fe31ac37a5345afd5dc29f395109ce
#
_cell.length_a   1.000
_cell.length_b   1.000
_cell.length_c   1.000
_cell.angle_alpha   90.00
_cell.angle_beta   90.00
_cell.angle_gamma   90.00
#
_symmetry.space_group_name_H-M   'P 1'
#
loop_
_entity.id
_entity.type
_entity.pdbx_description
1 polymer ?
#
loop_
_entity_poly.entity_id
_entity_poly.type
_entity_poly.pdbx_seq_one_letter_code
_entity_poly.pdbx_strand_id
1 'polypeptide(L)'
;MAARSTLRDVSTAEAHPYVDFATFLAAEAAGGRPHEWVAGRVYAMAGGTERHDLMVGLLYRKLAALADARGCRAFSHNRLVRLGDVAYYPDVLVVCPGELRPDTMHERDLSIVVEVASPSTEAVDRREKTMAYINAPSFERYVIVEPERRRIEVATRGPAGVQWELYTAGHVVLALDLDVDELYDTLDATALT
;
A
#
# COMPACT_ATOMS: atom_id res chain seq x y z
N MET A 1 17.34 39.02 -39.49
CA MET A 1 16.34 39.04 -38.42
C MET A 1 16.47 37.75 -37.65
N ALA A 2 17.09 37.79 -36.47
CA ALA A 2 17.34 36.60 -35.65
C ALA A 2 16.25 36.53 -34.57
N ALA A 3 15.51 35.44 -34.55
CA ALA A 3 14.50 35.17 -33.51
C ALA A 3 15.22 34.79 -32.23
N ARG A 4 15.06 35.59 -31.17
CA ARG A 4 15.45 35.26 -29.80
C ARG A 4 14.46 34.24 -29.24
N SER A 5 14.95 33.02 -29.01
CA SER A 5 14.24 32.04 -28.20
C SER A 5 14.37 32.48 -26.73
N THR A 6 13.27 32.88 -26.14
CA THR A 6 13.16 33.10 -24.69
C THR A 6 13.00 31.74 -24.01
N LEU A 7 14.06 31.27 -23.37
CA LEU A 7 13.97 30.21 -22.37
C LEU A 7 13.03 30.72 -21.25
N ARG A 8 11.89 30.06 -21.08
CA ARG A 8 11.00 30.32 -19.96
C ARG A 8 11.73 29.89 -18.70
N ASP A 9 11.73 30.77 -17.70
CA ASP A 9 12.21 30.51 -16.34
C ASP A 9 11.66 29.17 -15.86
N VAL A 10 12.58 28.27 -15.55
CA VAL A 10 12.28 27.06 -14.79
C VAL A 10 11.98 27.55 -13.39
N SER A 11 10.69 27.55 -13.03
CA SER A 11 10.22 27.82 -11.67
C SER A 11 11.13 27.05 -10.70
N THR A 12 11.79 27.78 -9.82
CA THR A 12 12.54 27.20 -8.70
C THR A 12 11.54 26.42 -7.85
N ALA A 13 11.57 25.09 -7.96
CA ALA A 13 10.84 24.22 -7.06
C ALA A 13 11.25 24.61 -5.64
N GLU A 14 10.32 25.06 -4.80
CA GLU A 14 10.58 25.31 -3.40
C GLU A 14 11.21 24.04 -2.82
N ALA A 15 12.44 24.18 -2.32
CA ALA A 15 13.14 23.06 -1.69
C ALA A 15 12.43 22.75 -0.37
N HIS A 16 11.57 21.72 -0.38
CA HIS A 16 11.01 21.22 0.86
C HIS A 16 12.17 20.79 1.78
N PRO A 17 12.16 21.22 3.06
CA PRO A 17 13.23 20.86 3.97
C PRO A 17 13.29 19.33 4.11
N TYR A 18 14.53 18.80 4.09
CA TYR A 18 14.78 17.39 4.35
C TYR A 18 14.41 17.05 5.79
N VAL A 19 13.58 16.03 5.97
CA VAL A 19 13.17 15.49 7.27
C VAL A 19 13.78 14.10 7.41
N ASP A 20 14.66 13.88 8.38
CA ASP A 20 15.15 12.54 8.67
C ASP A 20 14.06 11.65 9.25
N PHE A 21 14.25 10.31 9.14
CA PHE A 21 13.22 9.36 9.54
C PHE A 21 12.88 9.42 11.03
N ALA A 22 13.84 9.73 11.93
CA ALA A 22 13.56 9.79 13.35
C ALA A 22 12.68 11.01 13.69
N THR A 23 12.93 12.14 13.07
CA THR A 23 12.09 13.34 13.17
C THR A 23 10.69 13.09 12.61
N PHE A 24 10.59 12.43 11.43
CA PHE A 24 9.31 12.02 10.87
C PHE A 24 8.53 11.10 11.84
N LEU A 25 9.17 10.06 12.36
CA LEU A 25 8.54 9.10 13.27
C LEU A 25 8.06 9.76 14.57
N ALA A 26 8.82 10.71 15.12
CA ALA A 26 8.42 11.47 16.30
C ALA A 26 7.18 12.35 16.02
N ALA A 27 7.08 12.93 14.81
CA ALA A 27 5.91 13.70 14.40
C ALA A 27 4.68 12.80 14.23
N GLU A 28 4.81 11.62 13.61
CA GLU A 28 3.72 10.64 13.50
C GLU A 28 3.25 10.17 14.89
N ALA A 29 4.18 9.95 15.82
CA ALA A 29 3.85 9.56 17.20
C ALA A 29 3.06 10.62 17.97
N ALA A 30 3.24 11.90 17.64
CA ALA A 30 2.47 12.99 18.25
C ALA A 30 1.00 12.98 17.83
N GLY A 31 0.65 12.19 16.82
CA GLY A 31 -0.72 12.03 16.32
C GLY A 31 -1.11 13.11 15.30
N GLY A 32 -2.22 12.85 14.64
CA GLY A 32 -2.76 13.70 13.59
C GLY A 32 -3.09 12.90 12.33
N ARG A 33 -3.08 13.59 11.20
CA ARG A 33 -3.27 12.94 9.91
C ARG A 33 -2.00 12.13 9.56
N PRO A 34 -2.12 10.89 9.11
CA PRO A 34 -0.97 10.09 8.68
C PRO A 34 -0.24 10.72 7.49
N HIS A 35 1.08 10.54 7.46
CA HIS A 35 1.92 10.98 6.36
C HIS A 35 2.82 9.84 5.87
N GLU A 36 3.15 9.89 4.60
CA GLU A 36 4.17 9.04 4.00
C GLU A 36 5.51 9.78 3.98
N TRP A 37 6.60 9.02 4.06
CA TRP A 37 7.95 9.58 4.03
C TRP A 37 8.74 8.94 2.88
N VAL A 38 9.26 9.78 1.99
CA VAL A 38 9.99 9.34 0.79
C VAL A 38 11.26 10.16 0.64
N ALA A 39 12.41 9.54 0.84
CA ALA A 39 13.72 10.15 0.67
C ALA A 39 13.87 11.52 1.37
N GLY A 40 13.37 11.63 2.60
CA GLY A 40 13.41 12.86 3.40
C GLY A 40 12.30 13.87 3.11
N ARG A 41 11.32 13.52 2.31
CA ARG A 41 10.11 14.32 2.06
C ARG A 41 8.91 13.69 2.74
N VAL A 42 8.00 14.53 3.24
CA VAL A 42 6.79 14.11 3.95
C VAL A 42 5.58 14.50 3.12
N TYR A 43 4.69 13.53 2.90
CA TYR A 43 3.48 13.67 2.09
C TYR A 43 2.26 13.32 2.93
N ALA A 44 1.30 14.23 3.01
CA ALA A 44 0.04 13.94 3.69
C ALA A 44 -0.78 12.91 2.89
N MET A 45 -1.27 11.88 3.56
CA MET A 45 -2.14 10.90 2.92
C MET A 45 -3.48 11.54 2.52
N ALA A 46 -3.94 11.23 1.31
CA ALA A 46 -5.30 11.57 0.88
C ALA A 46 -6.31 10.66 1.62
N GLY A 47 -7.51 11.15 1.87
CA GLY A 47 -8.61 10.29 2.34
C GLY A 47 -9.11 9.38 1.21
N GLY A 48 -9.60 8.19 1.56
CA GLY A 48 -10.27 7.28 0.65
C GLY A 48 -11.73 7.69 0.37
N THR A 49 -12.33 7.10 -0.66
CA THR A 49 -13.78 7.12 -0.86
C THR A 49 -14.43 6.07 0.06
N GLU A 50 -15.74 6.19 0.32
CA GLU A 50 -16.48 5.19 1.07
C GLU A 50 -16.29 3.77 0.48
N ARG A 51 -16.37 3.65 -0.86
CA ARG A 51 -16.16 2.39 -1.56
C ARG A 51 -14.75 1.82 -1.37
N HIS A 52 -13.72 2.68 -1.34
CA HIS A 52 -12.37 2.29 -0.97
C HIS A 52 -12.33 1.70 0.44
N ASP A 53 -12.89 2.41 1.43
CA ASP A 53 -12.85 1.99 2.84
C ASP A 53 -13.64 0.70 3.08
N LEU A 54 -14.79 0.52 2.40
CA LEU A 54 -15.54 -0.74 2.41
C LEU A 54 -14.71 -1.90 1.84
N MET A 55 -14.04 -1.70 0.69
CA MET A 55 -13.15 -2.70 0.09
C MET A 55 -12.01 -3.08 1.04
N VAL A 56 -11.36 -2.10 1.66
CA VAL A 56 -10.30 -2.34 2.67
C VAL A 56 -10.85 -3.17 3.83
N GLY A 57 -12.03 -2.85 4.34
CA GLY A 57 -12.69 -3.60 5.41
C GLY A 57 -12.98 -5.05 5.04
N LEU A 58 -13.45 -5.31 3.82
CA LEU A 58 -13.69 -6.66 3.30
C LEU A 58 -12.39 -7.48 3.20
N LEU A 59 -11.36 -6.89 2.60
CA LEU A 59 -10.04 -7.50 2.46
C LEU A 59 -9.39 -7.78 3.81
N TYR A 60 -9.45 -6.82 4.74
CA TYR A 60 -8.91 -7.00 6.09
C TYR A 60 -9.57 -8.19 6.80
N ARG A 61 -10.89 -8.31 6.79
CA ARG A 61 -11.59 -9.44 7.44
C ARG A 61 -11.15 -10.80 6.89
N LYS A 62 -11.04 -10.91 5.56
CA LYS A 62 -10.59 -12.14 4.91
C LYS A 62 -9.13 -12.46 5.27
N LEU A 63 -8.24 -11.48 5.16
CA LEU A 63 -6.82 -11.65 5.44
C LEU A 63 -6.53 -11.87 6.93
N ALA A 64 -7.30 -11.27 7.84
CA ALA A 64 -7.14 -11.48 9.27
C ALA A 64 -7.43 -12.94 9.65
N ALA A 65 -8.50 -13.53 9.13
CA ALA A 65 -8.81 -14.94 9.38
C ALA A 65 -7.71 -15.89 8.85
N LEU A 66 -7.15 -15.59 7.67
CA LEU A 66 -6.03 -16.35 7.10
C LEU A 66 -4.73 -16.16 7.90
N ALA A 67 -4.48 -14.95 8.36
CA ALA A 67 -3.31 -14.62 9.18
C ALA A 67 -3.34 -15.39 10.49
N ASP A 68 -4.48 -15.37 11.18
CA ASP A 68 -4.67 -16.09 12.46
C ASP A 68 -4.42 -17.59 12.31
N ALA A 69 -4.95 -18.22 11.24
CA ALA A 69 -4.75 -19.64 10.96
C ALA A 69 -3.27 -20.01 10.71
N ARG A 70 -2.42 -19.04 10.37
CA ARG A 70 -0.98 -19.21 10.10
C ARG A 70 -0.10 -18.73 11.25
N GLY A 71 -0.68 -18.24 12.34
CA GLY A 71 0.05 -17.58 13.42
C GLY A 71 0.64 -16.23 13.00
N CYS A 72 0.13 -15.63 11.93
CA CYS A 72 0.47 -14.29 11.46
C CYS A 72 -0.45 -13.24 12.08
N ARG A 73 -0.22 -11.97 11.78
CA ARG A 73 -1.10 -10.86 12.18
C ARG A 73 -1.44 -9.99 10.98
N ALA A 74 -2.69 -9.55 10.92
CA ALA A 74 -3.15 -8.59 9.94
C ALA A 74 -3.39 -7.23 10.58
N PHE A 75 -3.08 -6.18 9.85
CA PHE A 75 -3.28 -4.78 10.24
C PHE A 75 -3.97 -4.04 9.10
N SER A 76 -4.78 -3.01 9.43
CA SER A 76 -5.33 -2.09 8.43
C SER A 76 -4.99 -0.64 8.78
N HIS A 77 -4.63 0.17 7.79
CA HIS A 77 -4.40 1.62 7.82
C HIS A 77 -3.37 2.21 8.82
N ASN A 78 -3.08 1.54 9.93
CA ASN A 78 -2.35 2.17 11.04
C ASN A 78 -0.94 1.59 11.25
N ARG A 79 -0.44 0.84 10.29
CA ARG A 79 0.89 0.25 10.41
C ARG A 79 1.83 0.82 9.37
N LEU A 80 2.75 1.66 9.81
CA LEU A 80 3.80 2.22 8.96
C LEU A 80 4.77 1.11 8.55
N VAL A 81 5.06 0.98 7.27
CA VAL A 81 6.07 0.08 6.72
C VAL A 81 7.26 0.89 6.25
N ARG A 82 8.43 0.67 6.85
CA ARG A 82 9.68 1.31 6.44
C ARG A 82 10.53 0.38 5.59
N LEU A 83 10.87 0.82 4.39
CA LEU A 83 11.70 0.10 3.42
C LEU A 83 12.85 1.02 2.95
N GLY A 84 14.01 0.93 3.63
CA GLY A 84 15.15 1.79 3.32
C GLY A 84 14.88 3.27 3.57
N ASP A 85 14.80 4.04 2.49
CA ASP A 85 14.56 5.48 2.47
C ASP A 85 13.11 5.89 2.17
N VAL A 86 12.17 4.92 2.26
CA VAL A 86 10.74 5.19 2.14
C VAL A 86 9.96 4.60 3.32
N ALA A 87 8.81 5.19 3.62
CA ALA A 87 7.86 4.68 4.61
C ALA A 87 6.42 4.99 4.18
N TYR A 88 5.58 3.95 4.15
CA TYR A 88 4.19 3.99 3.69
C TYR A 88 3.25 3.35 4.69
N TYR A 89 1.97 3.68 4.61
CA TYR A 89 0.88 3.01 5.32
C TYR A 89 0.07 2.20 4.31
N PRO A 90 0.31 0.88 4.17
CA PRO A 90 -0.51 0.06 3.31
C PRO A 90 -1.95 -0.06 3.85
N ASP A 91 -2.91 -0.23 2.96
CA ASP A 91 -4.31 -0.40 3.34
C ASP A 91 -4.53 -1.67 4.15
N VAL A 92 -3.91 -2.79 3.77
CA VAL A 92 -3.83 -4.01 4.59
C VAL A 92 -2.42 -4.59 4.57
N LEU A 93 -1.93 -4.95 5.74
CA LEU A 93 -0.63 -5.57 5.95
C LEU A 93 -0.78 -6.89 6.70
N VAL A 94 -0.16 -7.97 6.21
CA VAL A 94 0.02 -9.22 6.96
C VAL A 94 1.49 -9.41 7.28
N VAL A 95 1.77 -9.65 8.55
CA VAL A 95 3.11 -9.93 9.08
C VAL A 95 3.10 -11.34 9.68
N CYS A 96 3.93 -12.23 9.15
CA CYS A 96 4.10 -13.57 9.66
C CYS A 96 5.25 -13.67 10.66
N PRO A 97 5.34 -14.73 11.48
CA PRO A 97 6.23 -14.76 12.63
C PRO A 97 7.69 -14.50 12.27
N GLY A 98 8.14 -13.38 12.62
CA GLY A 98 9.43 -12.93 13.01
C GLY A 98 9.23 -12.31 14.40
N GLU A 99 10.19 -11.69 15.00
CA GLU A 99 10.03 -11.03 16.28
C GLU A 99 8.99 -9.90 16.17
N LEU A 100 7.78 -10.17 16.65
CA LEU A 100 6.78 -9.12 16.86
C LEU A 100 7.39 -8.10 17.81
N ARG A 101 7.55 -6.89 17.34
CA ARG A 101 8.06 -5.78 18.13
C ARG A 101 6.88 -4.94 18.59
N PRO A 102 6.28 -5.26 19.77
CA PRO A 102 5.05 -4.60 20.22
C PRO A 102 5.23 -3.08 20.41
N ASP A 103 6.47 -2.64 20.62
CA ASP A 103 6.79 -1.24 20.92
C ASP A 103 7.26 -0.43 19.69
N THR A 104 7.24 -1.00 18.48
CA THR A 104 7.62 -0.27 17.27
C THR A 104 6.40 0.25 16.53
N MET A 105 6.45 1.52 16.15
CA MET A 105 5.42 2.13 15.31
C MET A 105 5.50 1.73 13.83
N HIS A 106 6.57 1.05 13.43
CA HIS A 106 6.78 0.67 12.03
C HIS A 106 7.27 -0.77 11.89
N GLU A 107 6.84 -1.41 10.82
CA GLU A 107 7.26 -2.75 10.44
C GLU A 107 8.39 -2.69 9.39
N ARG A 108 9.25 -3.71 9.40
CA ARG A 108 10.29 -3.93 8.38
C ARG A 108 10.08 -5.24 7.67
N ASP A 109 9.40 -6.17 8.34
CA ASP A 109 9.08 -7.49 7.80
C ASP A 109 7.62 -7.48 7.37
N LEU A 110 7.39 -7.87 6.13
CA LEU A 110 6.06 -7.90 5.53
C LEU A 110 5.92 -9.19 4.72
N SER A 111 4.80 -9.89 4.91
CA SER A 111 4.50 -11.09 4.13
C SER A 111 3.53 -10.75 2.99
N ILE A 112 2.41 -10.09 3.32
CA ILE A 112 1.42 -9.69 2.33
C ILE A 112 1.11 -8.20 2.52
N VAL A 113 1.19 -7.46 1.44
CA VAL A 113 0.79 -6.04 1.37
C VAL A 113 -0.35 -5.91 0.40
N VAL A 114 -1.39 -5.19 0.80
CA VAL A 114 -2.53 -4.87 -0.07
C VAL A 114 -2.70 -3.37 -0.15
N GLU A 115 -2.81 -2.87 -1.36
CA GLU A 115 -3.19 -1.50 -1.68
C GLU A 115 -4.51 -1.49 -2.47
N VAL A 116 -5.47 -0.72 -2.02
CA VAL A 116 -6.72 -0.48 -2.74
C VAL A 116 -6.56 0.79 -3.55
N ALA A 117 -6.64 0.69 -4.87
CA ALA A 117 -6.41 1.82 -5.75
C ALA A 117 -7.47 2.91 -5.53
N SER A 118 -7.02 4.16 -5.46
CA SER A 118 -7.91 5.32 -5.45
C SER A 118 -7.68 6.20 -6.69
N PRO A 119 -8.69 6.93 -7.17
CA PRO A 119 -8.54 7.82 -8.33
C PRO A 119 -7.50 8.94 -8.12
N SER A 120 -7.18 9.24 -6.86
CA SER A 120 -6.24 10.29 -6.47
C SER A 120 -4.78 9.85 -6.37
N THR A 121 -4.52 8.54 -6.30
CA THR A 121 -3.18 7.97 -6.30
C THR A 121 -2.81 7.52 -7.71
N GLU A 122 -2.39 8.48 -8.54
CA GLU A 122 -2.06 8.21 -9.94
C GLU A 122 -0.75 7.43 -10.12
N ALA A 123 -0.55 6.97 -11.34
CA ALA A 123 0.42 5.99 -11.82
C ALA A 123 1.87 6.10 -11.30
N VAL A 124 2.31 7.26 -10.82
CA VAL A 124 3.67 7.45 -10.27
C VAL A 124 3.76 6.88 -8.86
N ASP A 125 2.80 7.23 -7.99
CA ASP A 125 2.73 6.74 -6.61
C ASP A 125 2.61 5.21 -6.58
N ARG A 126 1.71 4.66 -7.40
CA ARG A 126 1.55 3.21 -7.57
C ARG A 126 2.85 2.53 -8.00
N ARG A 127 3.62 3.14 -8.93
CA ARG A 127 4.89 2.57 -9.41
C ARG A 127 5.97 2.59 -8.32
N GLU A 128 6.11 3.68 -7.58
CA GLU A 128 7.11 3.82 -6.52
C GLU A 128 6.83 2.87 -5.37
N LYS A 129 5.61 2.80 -4.87
CA LYS A 129 5.18 1.85 -3.83
C LYS A 129 5.38 0.39 -4.28
N THR A 130 4.96 0.07 -5.51
CA THR A 130 5.17 -1.26 -6.09
C THR A 130 6.64 -1.66 -6.02
N MET A 131 7.54 -0.80 -6.50
CA MET A 131 8.98 -1.09 -6.49
C MET A 131 9.55 -1.21 -5.08
N ALA A 132 9.08 -0.41 -4.14
CA ALA A 132 9.49 -0.52 -2.75
C ALA A 132 9.10 -1.86 -2.13
N TYR A 133 7.83 -2.27 -2.29
CA TYR A 133 7.31 -3.50 -1.70
C TYR A 133 7.92 -4.76 -2.33
N ILE A 134 7.96 -4.88 -3.67
CA ILE A 134 8.48 -6.09 -4.32
C ILE A 134 9.99 -6.29 -4.14
N ASN A 135 10.72 -5.24 -3.79
CA ASN A 135 12.16 -5.33 -3.48
C ASN A 135 12.44 -5.61 -2.00
N ALA A 136 11.44 -5.55 -1.12
CA ALA A 136 11.62 -5.88 0.29
C ALA A 136 12.02 -7.36 0.47
N PRO A 137 13.04 -7.68 1.31
CA PRO A 137 13.52 -9.05 1.45
C PRO A 137 12.47 -10.05 1.94
N SER A 138 11.58 -9.60 2.85
CA SER A 138 10.53 -10.42 3.48
C SER A 138 9.23 -10.50 2.67
N PHE A 139 9.15 -9.77 1.55
CA PHE A 139 7.97 -9.75 0.71
C PHE A 139 7.64 -11.14 0.13
N GLU A 140 6.42 -11.57 0.34
CA GLU A 140 5.86 -12.77 -0.29
C GLU A 140 4.86 -12.39 -1.39
N ARG A 141 3.93 -11.48 -1.07
CA ARG A 141 2.87 -11.04 -1.99
C ARG A 141 2.58 -9.57 -1.88
N TYR A 142 2.33 -8.95 -3.01
CA TYR A 142 1.79 -7.61 -3.12
C TYR A 142 0.53 -7.65 -3.97
N VAL A 143 -0.55 -7.12 -3.44
CA VAL A 143 -1.88 -7.19 -4.03
C VAL A 143 -2.38 -5.78 -4.28
N ILE A 144 -2.82 -5.51 -5.50
CA ILE A 144 -3.46 -4.25 -5.87
C ILE A 144 -4.89 -4.54 -6.25
N VAL A 145 -5.84 -3.87 -5.61
CA VAL A 145 -7.27 -4.06 -5.82
C VAL A 145 -7.89 -2.76 -6.33
N GLU A 146 -8.62 -2.82 -7.43
CA GLU A 146 -9.38 -1.67 -7.94
C GLU A 146 -10.83 -1.75 -7.45
N PRO A 147 -11.32 -0.82 -6.60
CA PRO A 147 -12.66 -0.93 -6.04
C PRO A 147 -13.77 -0.65 -7.08
N GLU A 148 -13.47 0.14 -8.13
CA GLU A 148 -14.46 0.56 -9.14
C GLU A 148 -14.70 -0.48 -10.25
N ARG A 149 -13.86 -1.51 -10.33
CA ARG A 149 -13.98 -2.59 -11.33
C ARG A 149 -13.32 -3.86 -10.82
N ARG A 150 -13.86 -5.01 -11.22
CA ARG A 150 -13.33 -6.32 -10.85
C ARG A 150 -11.94 -6.51 -11.43
N ARG A 151 -10.95 -6.11 -10.66
CA ARG A 151 -9.54 -6.21 -11.02
C ARG A 151 -8.69 -6.33 -9.76
N ILE A 152 -7.99 -7.45 -9.66
CA ILE A 152 -7.01 -7.73 -8.62
C ILE A 152 -5.71 -8.14 -9.30
N GLU A 153 -4.64 -7.42 -9.06
CA GLU A 153 -3.30 -7.75 -9.50
C GLU A 153 -2.51 -8.30 -8.32
N VAL A 154 -1.84 -9.43 -8.51
CA VAL A 154 -1.05 -10.08 -7.48
C VAL A 154 0.38 -10.28 -7.97
N ALA A 155 1.33 -9.68 -7.29
CA ALA A 155 2.74 -10.00 -7.43
C ALA A 155 3.13 -11.03 -6.38
N THR A 156 3.73 -12.13 -6.80
CA THR A 156 4.20 -13.20 -5.91
C THR A 156 5.69 -13.41 -6.10
N ARG A 157 6.43 -13.51 -4.99
CA ARG A 157 7.83 -13.90 -5.01
C ARG A 157 7.95 -15.42 -5.17
N GLY A 158 8.61 -15.86 -6.21
CA GLY A 158 8.94 -17.26 -6.45
C GLY A 158 10.45 -17.45 -6.66
N PRO A 159 10.89 -18.71 -6.85
CA PRO A 159 12.31 -19.04 -7.08
C PRO A 159 12.90 -18.36 -8.33
N ALA A 160 12.05 -18.07 -9.33
CA ALA A 160 12.44 -17.44 -10.59
C ALA A 160 12.30 -15.91 -10.58
N GLY A 161 11.98 -15.31 -9.42
CA GLY A 161 11.73 -13.87 -9.27
C GLY A 161 10.26 -13.56 -8.99
N VAL A 162 9.86 -12.31 -9.22
CA VAL A 162 8.49 -11.85 -9.00
C VAL A 162 7.63 -12.12 -10.22
N GLN A 163 6.51 -12.78 -10.00
CA GLN A 163 5.51 -13.08 -11.04
C GLN A 163 4.25 -12.26 -10.76
N TRP A 164 3.61 -11.78 -11.83
CA TRP A 164 2.36 -11.02 -11.77
C TRP A 164 1.22 -11.81 -12.37
N GLU A 165 0.10 -11.80 -11.69
CA GLU A 165 -1.16 -12.38 -12.15
C GLU A 165 -2.27 -11.36 -12.03
N LEU A 166 -3.22 -11.41 -12.99
CA LEU A 166 -4.39 -10.55 -13.05
C LEU A 166 -5.64 -11.40 -12.92
N TYR A 167 -6.50 -11.04 -11.98
CA TYR A 167 -7.78 -11.69 -11.71
C TYR A 167 -8.91 -10.69 -11.95
N THR A 168 -9.91 -11.11 -12.74
CA THR A 168 -11.14 -10.35 -13.00
C THR A 168 -12.40 -11.14 -12.62
N ALA A 169 -12.24 -12.41 -12.28
CA ALA A 169 -13.27 -13.34 -11.83
C ALA A 169 -12.61 -14.56 -11.17
N GLY A 170 -13.39 -15.37 -10.47
CA GLY A 170 -12.97 -16.65 -9.89
C GLY A 170 -12.03 -16.50 -8.68
N HIS A 171 -11.31 -17.56 -8.34
CA HIS A 171 -10.46 -17.60 -7.15
C HIS A 171 -9.06 -17.07 -7.38
N VAL A 172 -8.60 -16.21 -6.46
CA VAL A 172 -7.19 -15.83 -6.30
C VAL A 172 -6.50 -16.95 -5.52
N VAL A 173 -5.91 -17.91 -6.23
CA VAL A 173 -5.40 -19.18 -5.69
C VAL A 173 -4.20 -19.04 -4.74
N LEU A 174 -3.53 -17.90 -4.71
CA LEU A 174 -2.23 -17.73 -4.05
C LEU A 174 -2.34 -17.47 -2.54
N ALA A 175 -2.88 -18.41 -1.78
CA ALA A 175 -2.95 -18.37 -0.31
C ALA A 175 -3.72 -17.17 0.28
N LEU A 176 -4.52 -16.47 -0.52
CA LEU A 176 -5.40 -15.39 -0.08
C LEU A 176 -6.83 -15.88 0.08
N ASP A 177 -7.17 -17.05 -0.48
CA ASP A 177 -8.51 -17.63 -0.47
C ASP A 177 -9.60 -16.58 -0.76
N LEU A 178 -9.33 -15.73 -1.76
CA LEU A 178 -10.22 -14.67 -2.20
C LEU A 178 -10.97 -15.13 -3.42
N ASP A 179 -12.29 -15.19 -3.33
CA ASP A 179 -13.17 -15.25 -4.50
C ASP A 179 -13.45 -13.83 -4.98
N VAL A 180 -13.04 -13.52 -6.21
CA VAL A 180 -13.19 -12.18 -6.81
C VAL A 180 -14.66 -11.81 -6.93
N ASP A 181 -15.48 -12.75 -7.40
CA ASP A 181 -16.90 -12.50 -7.61
C ASP A 181 -17.61 -12.24 -6.28
N GLU A 182 -17.39 -13.09 -5.26
CA GLU A 182 -17.94 -12.90 -3.91
C GLU A 182 -17.51 -11.57 -3.29
N LEU A 183 -16.22 -11.18 -3.46
CA LEU A 183 -15.69 -9.95 -2.90
C LEU A 183 -16.41 -8.71 -3.47
N TYR A 184 -16.52 -8.64 -4.79
CA TYR A 184 -17.15 -7.48 -5.44
C TYR A 184 -18.67 -7.49 -5.33
N ASP A 185 -19.33 -8.65 -5.35
CA ASP A 185 -20.77 -8.75 -5.09
C ASP A 185 -21.11 -8.29 -3.68
N THR A 186 -20.28 -8.65 -2.68
CA THR A 186 -20.42 -8.17 -1.31
C THR A 186 -20.21 -6.66 -1.20
N LEU A 187 -19.19 -6.12 -1.89
CA LEU A 187 -18.92 -4.69 -1.94
C LEU A 187 -20.12 -3.93 -2.52
N ASP A 188 -20.63 -4.38 -3.66
CA ASP A 188 -21.75 -3.74 -4.34
C ASP A 188 -23.04 -3.78 -3.49
N ALA A 189 -23.31 -4.90 -2.84
CA ALA A 189 -24.45 -5.03 -1.93
C ALA A 189 -24.34 -4.12 -0.69
N THR A 190 -23.15 -3.90 -0.18
CA THR A 190 -22.92 -3.06 1.00
C THR A 190 -22.98 -1.56 0.66
N ALA A 191 -22.53 -1.16 -0.52
CA ALA A 191 -22.55 0.24 -0.97
C ALA A 191 -23.96 0.75 -1.33
N LEU A 192 -24.96 -0.14 -1.44
CA LEU A 192 -26.36 0.20 -1.78
C LEU A 192 -27.28 0.38 -0.56
N THR A 193 -26.78 0.16 0.64
CA THR A 193 -27.54 0.28 1.92
C THR A 193 -27.18 1.54 2.67
#